data_284be178b491774a79ebfb06644f6330
#
_entry.id   284be178b491774a79ebfb06644f6330
#
_cell.length_a   1.000
_cell.length_b   1.000
_cell.length_c   1.000
_cell.angle_alpha   90.00
_cell.angle_beta   90.00
_cell.angle_gamma   90.00
#
_symmetry.space_group_name_H-M   'P 1'
#
loop_
_entity.id
_entity.type
_entity.pdbx_description
1 polymer ?
#
loop_
_entity_poly.entity_id
_entity_poly.type
_entity_poly.pdbx_seq_one_letter_code
_entity_poly.pdbx_strand_id
1 'polypeptide(L)'
;MPKIKICGLSCPEDITYINEAKPDYCGFIIDVPKSRRNVSISKVRELVQNLESQICPVGVFVNKDCGEVAQLLNEGTIQIAQLHGQEDEAYIKKLKSLTDHPVMKAFSIQEKKDLDAAAASSADLILFDHGKGGTGETFDWSLLEGWTKRTYFLAGGLNPENIPEAIQRIHPWGIDLSSAVETDGKKDREKILQAVKTVRNFESSKHFLKNKRVYKWMNEFTKTIKIRKKERQP
;
A
#
# COMPACT_ATOMS: atom_id res chain seq x y z
N MET A 1 -10.16 -9.06 8.99
CA MET A 1 -9.75 -9.35 7.60
C MET A 1 -8.56 -8.49 7.24
N PRO A 2 -7.56 -9.02 6.57
CA PRO A 2 -6.46 -8.20 6.05
C PRO A 2 -6.98 -7.14 5.09
N LYS A 3 -6.28 -6.03 5.00
CA LYS A 3 -6.51 -5.00 3.99
C LYS A 3 -5.92 -5.42 2.65
N ILE A 4 -6.43 -4.85 1.56
CA ILE A 4 -5.86 -5.09 0.24
C ILE A 4 -5.60 -3.77 -0.49
N LYS A 5 -4.42 -3.68 -1.08
CA LYS A 5 -3.99 -2.61 -1.96
C LYS A 5 -3.69 -3.18 -3.36
N ILE A 6 -4.17 -2.51 -4.39
CA ILE A 6 -3.81 -2.79 -5.79
C ILE A 6 -2.95 -1.63 -6.29
N CYS A 7 -1.71 -1.91 -6.67
CA CYS A 7 -0.69 -0.90 -6.96
C CYS A 7 -0.34 -0.83 -8.44
N GLY A 8 0.03 0.37 -8.92
CA GLY A 8 0.50 0.61 -10.27
C GLY A 8 -0.61 0.80 -11.28
N LEU A 9 -1.65 1.56 -10.92
CA LEU A 9 -2.71 1.99 -11.82
C LEU A 9 -2.22 3.11 -12.72
N SER A 10 -2.64 3.13 -13.99
CA SER A 10 -2.08 4.04 -14.99
C SER A 10 -3.09 4.59 -16.02
N CYS A 11 -4.28 4.02 -16.11
CA CYS A 11 -5.28 4.40 -17.12
C CYS A 11 -6.72 4.37 -16.53
N PRO A 12 -7.71 4.97 -17.25
CA PRO A 12 -9.10 5.00 -16.81
C PRO A 12 -9.73 3.62 -16.62
N GLU A 13 -9.33 2.65 -17.47
CA GLU A 13 -9.80 1.27 -17.36
C GLU A 13 -9.42 0.65 -16.03
N ASP A 14 -8.20 0.93 -15.54
CA ASP A 14 -7.74 0.46 -14.22
C ASP A 14 -8.67 0.98 -13.12
N ILE A 15 -9.11 2.25 -13.20
CA ILE A 15 -10.05 2.85 -12.23
C ILE A 15 -11.41 2.15 -12.28
N THR A 16 -11.89 1.79 -13.47
CA THR A 16 -13.14 1.04 -13.62
C THR A 16 -13.05 -0.31 -12.89
N TYR A 17 -11.95 -1.05 -13.09
CA TYR A 17 -11.74 -2.36 -12.45
C TYR A 17 -11.62 -2.24 -10.92
N ILE A 18 -10.93 -1.20 -10.46
CA ILE A 18 -10.77 -0.92 -9.02
C ILE A 18 -12.10 -0.53 -8.36
N ASN A 19 -12.90 0.30 -9.01
CA ASN A 19 -14.22 0.68 -8.50
C ASN A 19 -15.15 -0.54 -8.39
N GLU A 20 -15.08 -1.46 -9.34
CA GLU A 20 -15.84 -2.71 -9.29
C GLU A 20 -15.35 -3.64 -8.17
N ALA A 21 -14.04 -3.85 -8.07
CA ALA A 21 -13.44 -4.78 -7.11
C ALA A 21 -13.44 -4.28 -5.66
N LYS A 22 -13.44 -2.95 -5.46
CA LYS A 22 -13.48 -2.28 -4.15
C LYS A 22 -12.37 -2.72 -3.17
N PRO A 23 -11.09 -2.66 -3.57
CA PRO A 23 -10.01 -2.82 -2.60
C PRO A 23 -10.03 -1.69 -1.56
N ASP A 24 -9.29 -1.84 -0.45
CA ASP A 24 -9.17 -0.76 0.55
C ASP A 24 -8.31 0.40 0.04
N TYR A 25 -7.28 0.08 -0.75
CA TYR A 25 -6.29 1.03 -1.28
C TYR A 25 -6.01 0.78 -2.75
N CYS A 26 -5.67 1.86 -3.45
CA CYS A 26 -5.09 1.78 -4.80
C CYS A 26 -3.83 2.64 -4.89
N GLY A 27 -2.84 2.23 -5.70
CA GLY A 27 -1.53 2.87 -5.78
C GLY A 27 -1.21 3.41 -7.18
N PHE A 28 -0.62 4.61 -7.22
CA PHE A 28 -0.12 5.27 -8.43
C PHE A 28 1.39 5.50 -8.27
N ILE A 29 2.21 5.02 -9.22
CA ILE A 29 3.66 5.25 -9.22
C ILE A 29 3.90 6.58 -9.93
N ILE A 30 4.24 7.63 -9.16
CA ILE A 30 4.20 9.02 -9.61
C ILE A 30 5.60 9.53 -9.94
N ASP A 31 5.79 9.96 -11.19
CA ASP A 31 7.04 10.54 -11.70
C ASP A 31 8.27 9.65 -11.44
N VAL A 32 8.14 8.35 -11.71
CA VAL A 32 9.22 7.37 -11.66
C VAL A 32 9.47 6.81 -13.08
N PRO A 33 10.20 7.50 -13.97
CA PRO A 33 10.31 7.15 -15.39
C PRO A 33 10.85 5.74 -15.68
N LYS A 34 11.61 5.16 -14.75
CA LYS A 34 12.12 3.78 -14.86
C LYS A 34 11.02 2.73 -14.65
N SER A 35 9.87 3.10 -14.11
CA SER A 35 8.75 2.19 -13.91
C SER A 35 7.87 2.15 -15.17
N ARG A 36 7.55 0.97 -15.65
CA ARG A 36 6.55 0.80 -16.74
C ARG A 36 5.12 1.24 -16.33
N ARG A 37 4.89 1.41 -15.02
CA ARG A 37 3.62 1.85 -14.45
C ARG A 37 3.65 3.32 -14.04
N ASN A 38 4.63 4.06 -14.57
CA ASN A 38 4.79 5.47 -14.25
C ASN A 38 3.62 6.30 -14.75
N VAL A 39 3.15 7.21 -13.92
CA VAL A 39 2.14 8.21 -14.29
C VAL A 39 2.60 9.60 -13.85
N SER A 40 2.21 10.63 -14.61
CA SER A 40 2.45 12.01 -14.21
C SER A 40 1.47 12.46 -13.12
N ILE A 41 1.83 13.50 -12.38
CA ILE A 41 0.95 14.14 -11.39
C ILE A 41 -0.40 14.55 -12.02
N SER A 42 -0.38 15.14 -13.22
CA SER A 42 -1.60 15.53 -13.92
C SER A 42 -2.51 14.33 -14.22
N LYS A 43 -1.92 13.20 -14.63
CA LYS A 43 -2.66 11.97 -14.88
C LYS A 43 -3.28 11.39 -13.60
N VAL A 44 -2.57 11.43 -12.49
CA VAL A 44 -3.13 10.98 -11.20
C VAL A 44 -4.32 11.85 -10.80
N ARG A 45 -4.23 13.18 -10.92
CA ARG A 45 -5.36 14.09 -10.65
C ARG A 45 -6.59 13.77 -11.48
N GLU A 46 -6.41 13.44 -12.78
CA GLU A 46 -7.50 13.00 -13.66
C GLU A 46 -8.11 11.67 -13.18
N LEU A 47 -7.27 10.68 -12.90
CA LEU A 47 -7.72 9.33 -12.54
C LEU A 47 -8.49 9.31 -11.21
N VAL A 48 -8.01 10.03 -10.19
CA VAL A 48 -8.65 10.02 -8.87
C VAL A 48 -10.01 10.71 -8.83
N GLN A 49 -10.33 11.56 -9.80
CA GLN A 49 -11.67 12.17 -9.92
C GLN A 49 -12.78 11.13 -10.11
N ASN A 50 -12.46 10.02 -10.77
CA ASN A 50 -13.38 8.93 -11.05
C ASN A 50 -13.26 7.76 -10.05
N LEU A 51 -12.43 7.90 -9.00
CA LEU A 51 -12.24 6.87 -7.99
C LEU A 51 -13.36 6.92 -6.95
N GLU A 52 -13.98 5.77 -6.66
CA GLU A 52 -14.97 5.68 -5.58
C GLU A 52 -14.39 6.13 -4.24
N SER A 53 -15.16 6.94 -3.50
CA SER A 53 -14.72 7.62 -2.28
C SER A 53 -14.26 6.69 -1.15
N GLN A 54 -14.67 5.45 -1.16
CA GLN A 54 -14.29 4.44 -0.16
C GLN A 54 -12.89 3.87 -0.37
N ILE A 55 -12.30 4.03 -1.58
CA ILE A 55 -10.98 3.53 -1.93
C ILE A 55 -9.94 4.62 -1.65
N CYS A 56 -8.90 4.27 -0.91
CA CYS A 56 -7.87 5.23 -0.51
C CYS A 56 -6.76 5.30 -1.58
N PRO A 57 -6.57 6.44 -2.27
CA PRO A 57 -5.47 6.61 -3.22
C PRO A 57 -4.13 6.80 -2.51
N VAL A 58 -3.14 6.03 -2.92
CA VAL A 58 -1.76 6.03 -2.41
C VAL A 58 -0.81 6.47 -3.53
N GLY A 59 -0.06 7.55 -3.32
CA GLY A 59 1.03 7.94 -4.21
C GLY A 59 2.31 7.18 -3.84
N VAL A 60 2.93 6.51 -4.81
CA VAL A 60 4.20 5.80 -4.63
C VAL A 60 5.31 6.64 -5.25
N PHE A 61 6.32 6.96 -4.44
CA PHE A 61 7.41 7.85 -4.79
C PHE A 61 8.76 7.17 -4.61
N VAL A 62 9.73 7.57 -5.43
CA VAL A 62 11.13 7.14 -5.33
C VAL A 62 12.01 8.39 -5.35
N ASN A 63 12.54 8.79 -4.20
CA ASN A 63 13.41 9.94 -4.01
C ASN A 63 12.85 11.26 -4.57
N LYS A 64 11.53 11.46 -4.48
CA LYS A 64 10.84 12.67 -4.93
C LYS A 64 11.08 13.83 -3.94
N ASP A 65 11.00 15.07 -4.42
CA ASP A 65 11.06 16.25 -3.52
C ASP A 65 9.95 16.20 -2.47
N CYS A 66 10.33 16.49 -1.25
CA CYS A 66 9.44 16.38 -0.08
C CYS A 66 8.27 17.39 -0.13
N GLY A 67 8.51 18.58 -0.68
CA GLY A 67 7.48 19.62 -0.84
C GLY A 67 6.42 19.22 -1.87
N GLU A 68 6.85 18.65 -3.00
CA GLU A 68 5.91 18.17 -4.02
C GLU A 68 5.04 17.01 -3.50
N VAL A 69 5.61 16.09 -2.70
CA VAL A 69 4.84 15.01 -2.05
C VAL A 69 3.83 15.57 -1.07
N ALA A 70 4.26 16.53 -0.22
CA ALA A 70 3.37 17.19 0.75
C ALA A 70 2.24 17.95 0.05
N GLN A 71 2.52 18.59 -1.08
CA GLN A 71 1.50 19.29 -1.87
C GLN A 71 0.40 18.33 -2.34
N LEU A 72 0.76 17.19 -2.94
CA LEU A 72 -0.21 16.19 -3.42
C LEU A 72 -1.09 15.62 -2.30
N LEU A 73 -0.54 15.47 -1.10
CA LEU A 73 -1.28 15.08 0.09
C LEU A 73 -2.25 16.18 0.55
N ASN A 74 -1.75 17.41 0.69
CA ASN A 74 -2.52 18.54 1.24
C ASN A 74 -3.65 18.99 0.31
N GLU A 75 -3.49 18.89 -1.01
CA GLU A 75 -4.56 19.15 -1.98
C GLU A 75 -5.54 17.97 -2.13
N GLY A 76 -5.26 16.82 -1.49
CA GLY A 76 -6.15 15.67 -1.46
C GLY A 76 -6.13 14.79 -2.71
N THR A 77 -5.17 15.00 -3.63
CA THR A 77 -4.96 14.13 -4.80
C THR A 77 -4.66 12.70 -4.37
N ILE A 78 -3.84 12.55 -3.34
CA ILE A 78 -3.57 11.26 -2.68
C ILE A 78 -3.84 11.40 -1.17
N GLN A 79 -4.03 10.29 -0.49
CA GLN A 79 -4.30 10.26 0.96
C GLN A 79 -3.17 9.64 1.77
N ILE A 80 -2.27 8.92 1.13
CA ILE A 80 -1.08 8.32 1.73
C ILE A 80 0.08 8.50 0.77
N ALA A 81 1.25 8.88 1.28
CA ALA A 81 2.50 8.83 0.53
C ALA A 81 3.25 7.55 0.87
N GLN A 82 3.52 6.71 -0.13
CA GLN A 82 4.38 5.54 0.00
C GLN A 82 5.78 5.88 -0.54
N LEU A 83 6.76 5.88 0.34
CA LEU A 83 8.16 6.12 0.04
C LEU A 83 8.84 4.78 -0.28
N HIS A 84 9.21 4.59 -1.53
CA HIS A 84 9.73 3.32 -2.06
C HIS A 84 11.16 3.43 -2.60
N GLY A 85 11.84 4.51 -2.29
CA GLY A 85 13.24 4.78 -2.61
C GLY A 85 14.13 4.70 -1.37
N GLN A 86 15.14 5.58 -1.36
CA GLN A 86 16.13 5.66 -0.27
C GLN A 86 15.82 6.82 0.71
N GLU A 87 14.55 7.25 0.78
CA GLU A 87 14.12 8.26 1.73
C GLU A 87 14.41 7.79 3.16
N ASP A 88 15.24 8.55 3.86
CA ASP A 88 15.68 8.30 5.21
C ASP A 88 14.72 8.84 6.30
N GLU A 89 15.05 8.66 7.56
CA GLU A 89 14.25 9.14 8.68
C GLU A 89 14.18 10.68 8.74
N ALA A 90 15.19 11.39 8.23
CA ALA A 90 15.16 12.86 8.15
C ALA A 90 14.10 13.32 7.14
N TYR A 91 14.05 12.66 5.97
CA TYR A 91 13.02 12.90 4.97
C TYR A 91 11.62 12.61 5.53
N ILE A 92 11.42 11.47 6.19
CA ILE A 92 10.11 11.10 6.76
C ILE A 92 9.64 12.14 7.79
N LYS A 93 10.51 12.54 8.71
CA LYS A 93 10.21 13.58 9.71
C LYS A 93 9.89 14.92 9.07
N LYS A 94 10.65 15.33 8.04
CA LYS A 94 10.38 16.54 7.27
C LYS A 94 9.01 16.48 6.58
N LEU A 95 8.69 15.37 5.90
CA LEU A 95 7.38 15.19 5.26
C LEU A 95 6.25 15.29 6.29
N LYS A 96 6.39 14.64 7.44
CA LYS A 96 5.39 14.69 8.52
C LYS A 96 5.26 16.07 9.17
N SER A 97 6.24 16.96 9.04
CA SER A 97 6.10 18.36 9.47
C SER A 97 5.35 19.23 8.45
N LEU A 98 5.21 18.78 7.21
CA LEU A 98 4.54 19.50 6.12
C LEU A 98 3.08 19.04 5.89
N THR A 99 2.68 17.92 6.46
CA THR A 99 1.35 17.34 6.27
C THR A 99 0.93 16.46 7.44
N ASP A 100 -0.37 16.43 7.72
CA ASP A 100 -0.97 15.50 8.68
C ASP A 100 -1.35 14.15 8.06
N HIS A 101 -1.11 13.97 6.75
CA HIS A 101 -1.44 12.74 6.06
C HIS A 101 -0.43 11.63 6.38
N PRO A 102 -0.86 10.35 6.37
CA PRO A 102 0.02 9.24 6.70
C PRO A 102 1.13 9.02 5.68
N VAL A 103 2.28 8.64 6.20
CA VAL A 103 3.45 8.23 5.43
C VAL A 103 3.64 6.72 5.59
N MET A 104 3.73 6.00 4.48
CA MET A 104 4.11 4.60 4.41
C MET A 104 5.56 4.50 3.93
N LYS A 105 6.40 3.70 4.61
CA LYS A 105 7.76 3.43 4.13
C LYS A 105 7.88 1.97 3.71
N ALA A 106 8.36 1.75 2.49
CA ALA A 106 8.71 0.43 2.00
C ALA A 106 10.13 0.05 2.45
N PHE A 107 10.28 -1.17 2.93
CA PHE A 107 11.54 -1.79 3.31
C PHE A 107 11.74 -3.07 2.52
N SER A 108 12.93 -3.19 1.92
CA SER A 108 13.39 -4.45 1.33
C SER A 108 13.93 -5.35 2.42
N ILE A 109 13.41 -6.57 2.51
CA ILE A 109 13.82 -7.53 3.53
C ILE A 109 14.62 -8.65 2.89
N GLN A 110 15.89 -8.75 3.27
CA GLN A 110 16.81 -9.81 2.88
C GLN A 110 17.27 -10.62 4.10
N GLU A 111 17.37 -9.96 5.26
CA GLU A 111 17.80 -10.57 6.51
C GLU A 111 17.09 -9.94 7.73
N LYS A 112 17.19 -10.61 8.89
CA LYS A 112 16.49 -10.17 10.12
C LYS A 112 16.86 -8.75 10.58
N LYS A 113 18.09 -8.30 10.32
CA LYS A 113 18.51 -6.94 10.70
C LYS A 113 17.73 -5.85 9.98
N ASP A 114 17.21 -6.12 8.76
CA ASP A 114 16.41 -5.16 8.01
C ASP A 114 15.11 -4.82 8.73
N LEU A 115 14.61 -5.74 9.56
CA LEU A 115 13.43 -5.53 10.38
C LEU A 115 13.63 -4.51 11.50
N ASP A 116 14.87 -4.28 11.96
CA ASP A 116 15.16 -3.32 13.01
C ASP A 116 14.99 -1.89 12.50
N ALA A 117 15.38 -1.61 11.25
CA ALA A 117 15.12 -0.32 10.60
C ALA A 117 13.62 -0.05 10.47
N ALA A 118 12.85 -1.05 10.05
CA ALA A 118 11.40 -0.94 9.95
C ALA A 118 10.73 -0.74 11.32
N ALA A 119 11.23 -1.40 12.38
CA ALA A 119 10.73 -1.24 13.74
C ALA A 119 10.99 0.15 14.31
N ALA A 120 12.13 0.76 13.97
CA ALA A 120 12.56 2.07 14.45
C ALA A 120 12.01 3.24 13.64
N SER A 121 11.43 2.99 12.45
CA SER A 121 11.00 4.05 11.54
C SER A 121 9.89 4.92 12.11
N SER A 122 9.95 6.22 11.85
CA SER A 122 8.92 7.20 12.19
C SER A 122 7.74 7.23 11.20
N ALA A 123 7.77 6.42 10.13
CA ALA A 123 6.65 6.26 9.21
C ALA A 123 5.40 5.72 9.93
N ASP A 124 4.21 6.10 9.49
CA ASP A 124 2.96 5.65 10.11
C ASP A 124 2.61 4.21 9.72
N LEU A 125 2.95 3.83 8.50
CA LEU A 125 2.71 2.51 7.92
C LEU A 125 4.03 1.91 7.41
N ILE A 126 4.14 0.60 7.52
CA ILE A 126 5.28 -0.18 7.01
C ILE A 126 4.79 -1.05 5.85
N LEU A 127 5.61 -1.16 4.81
CA LEU A 127 5.43 -2.13 3.74
C LEU A 127 6.71 -2.94 3.61
N PHE A 128 6.61 -4.26 3.61
CA PHE A 128 7.71 -5.17 3.31
C PHE A 128 7.63 -5.66 1.87
N ASP A 129 8.71 -5.52 1.13
CA ASP A 129 8.84 -5.94 -0.27
C ASP A 129 10.12 -6.76 -0.48
N HIS A 130 10.16 -7.56 -1.52
CA HIS A 130 11.31 -8.40 -1.91
C HIS A 130 12.38 -7.62 -2.69
N GLY A 131 12.84 -6.50 -2.22
CA GLY A 131 14.06 -5.81 -2.69
C GLY A 131 14.15 -5.34 -4.15
N LYS A 132 13.65 -6.07 -5.13
CA LYS A 132 13.53 -5.62 -6.53
C LYS A 132 12.06 -5.72 -6.92
N GLY A 133 11.30 -4.67 -6.61
CA GLY A 133 9.88 -4.61 -6.91
C GLY A 133 9.56 -5.02 -8.36
N GLY A 134 8.54 -5.89 -8.53
CA GLY A 134 8.05 -6.31 -9.84
C GLY A 134 8.71 -7.55 -10.45
N THR A 135 9.63 -8.23 -9.76
CA THR A 135 10.26 -9.48 -10.25
C THR A 135 9.32 -10.70 -10.15
N GLY A 136 8.30 -10.62 -9.30
CA GLY A 136 7.38 -11.75 -9.05
C GLY A 136 7.95 -12.81 -8.09
N GLU A 137 9.15 -12.62 -7.56
CA GLU A 137 9.76 -13.52 -6.58
C GLU A 137 9.30 -13.17 -5.17
N THR A 138 9.04 -14.19 -4.33
CA THR A 138 8.78 -14.04 -2.90
C THR A 138 10.10 -14.08 -2.15
N PHE A 139 10.23 -13.27 -1.09
CA PHE A 139 11.30 -13.46 -0.13
C PHE A 139 10.93 -14.55 0.90
N ASP A 140 11.90 -14.98 1.69
CA ASP A 140 11.66 -15.97 2.73
C ASP A 140 10.80 -15.38 3.86
N TRP A 141 9.52 -15.72 3.88
CA TRP A 141 8.58 -15.25 4.91
C TRP A 141 8.93 -15.73 6.32
N SER A 142 9.83 -16.72 6.48
CA SER A 142 10.30 -17.12 7.80
C SER A 142 10.97 -15.96 8.56
N LEU A 143 11.50 -14.97 7.84
CA LEU A 143 12.05 -13.75 8.42
C LEU A 143 11.01 -12.94 9.20
N LEU A 144 9.74 -12.99 8.78
CA LEU A 144 8.63 -12.26 9.40
C LEU A 144 7.86 -13.08 10.44
N GLU A 145 8.17 -14.37 10.60
CA GLU A 145 7.51 -15.20 11.60
C GLU A 145 7.74 -14.67 13.02
N GLY A 146 6.64 -14.45 13.73
CA GLY A 146 6.69 -13.88 15.07
C GLY A 146 7.04 -12.39 15.16
N TRP A 147 7.20 -11.70 14.02
CA TRP A 147 7.43 -10.25 14.06
C TRP A 147 6.12 -9.50 14.35
N THR A 148 6.07 -8.82 15.48
CA THR A 148 4.86 -8.15 16.01
C THR A 148 5.12 -6.71 16.47
N LYS A 149 6.30 -6.16 16.17
CA LYS A 149 6.67 -4.81 16.61
C LYS A 149 5.79 -3.73 16.01
N ARG A 150 5.35 -3.92 14.76
CA ARG A 150 4.45 -3.00 14.06
C ARG A 150 3.56 -3.78 13.09
N THR A 151 2.43 -3.18 12.71
CA THR A 151 1.60 -3.67 11.60
C THR A 151 2.23 -3.31 10.28
N TYR A 152 2.07 -4.18 9.28
CA TYR A 152 2.70 -4.00 7.97
C TYR A 152 1.83 -4.50 6.82
N PHE A 153 2.07 -3.93 5.67
CA PHE A 153 1.68 -4.51 4.39
C PHE A 153 2.76 -5.47 3.91
N LEU A 154 2.33 -6.59 3.34
CA LEU A 154 3.20 -7.51 2.63
C LEU A 154 3.06 -7.29 1.13
N ALA A 155 4.18 -7.10 0.45
CA ALA A 155 4.31 -7.01 -1.00
C ALA A 155 5.37 -8.02 -1.50
N GLY A 156 5.61 -8.04 -2.81
CA GLY A 156 6.64 -8.88 -3.44
C GLY A 156 6.20 -10.32 -3.67
N GLY A 157 6.07 -10.72 -4.94
CA GLY A 157 5.79 -12.10 -5.37
C GLY A 157 4.45 -12.69 -4.93
N LEU A 158 3.56 -11.88 -4.35
CA LEU A 158 2.24 -12.36 -3.94
C LEU A 158 1.32 -12.56 -5.14
N ASN A 159 0.53 -13.61 -5.10
CA ASN A 159 -0.48 -13.98 -6.09
C ASN A 159 -1.68 -14.67 -5.40
N PRO A 160 -2.82 -14.90 -6.09
CA PRO A 160 -4.00 -15.50 -5.47
C PRO A 160 -3.74 -16.88 -4.84
N GLU A 161 -2.76 -17.63 -5.32
CA GLU A 161 -2.44 -18.98 -4.85
C GLU A 161 -1.69 -18.96 -3.52
N ASN A 162 -0.76 -18.00 -3.32
CA ASN A 162 0.08 -17.93 -2.11
C ASN A 162 -0.42 -16.94 -1.04
N ILE A 163 -1.36 -16.05 -1.36
CA ILE A 163 -1.97 -15.12 -0.41
C ILE A 163 -2.56 -15.84 0.82
N PRO A 164 -3.32 -16.96 0.71
CA PRO A 164 -3.85 -17.66 1.87
C PRO A 164 -2.77 -18.14 2.83
N GLU A 165 -1.67 -18.69 2.30
CA GLU A 165 -0.52 -19.12 3.10
C GLU A 165 0.15 -17.93 3.79
N ALA A 166 0.41 -16.85 3.07
CA ALA A 166 1.00 -15.64 3.63
C ALA A 166 0.17 -15.09 4.81
N ILE A 167 -1.16 -14.98 4.62
CA ILE A 167 -2.05 -14.49 5.67
C ILE A 167 -2.03 -15.42 6.89
N GLN A 168 -2.04 -16.71 6.67
CA GLN A 168 -2.06 -17.71 7.75
C GLN A 168 -0.75 -17.79 8.52
N ARG A 169 0.39 -17.67 7.83
CA ARG A 169 1.72 -17.90 8.38
C ARG A 169 2.29 -16.67 9.10
N ILE A 170 2.16 -15.49 8.50
CA ILE A 170 2.83 -14.28 8.99
C ILE A 170 1.89 -13.12 9.31
N HIS A 171 0.58 -13.33 9.17
CA HIS A 171 -0.46 -12.41 9.63
C HIS A 171 -0.25 -10.93 9.25
N PRO A 172 0.00 -10.59 7.97
CA PRO A 172 0.14 -9.21 7.55
C PRO A 172 -1.15 -8.43 7.79
N TRP A 173 -1.04 -7.16 8.13
CA TRP A 173 -2.22 -6.30 8.24
C TRP A 173 -2.86 -6.02 6.88
N GLY A 174 -2.05 -5.96 5.83
CA GLY A 174 -2.51 -5.77 4.46
C GLY A 174 -1.65 -6.51 3.44
N ILE A 175 -2.24 -6.75 2.29
CA ILE A 175 -1.63 -7.34 1.10
C ILE A 175 -1.51 -6.26 0.05
N ASP A 176 -0.34 -6.11 -0.59
CA ASP A 176 -0.11 -5.19 -1.71
C ASP A 176 0.25 -5.97 -2.98
N LEU A 177 -0.57 -5.82 -4.01
CA LEU A 177 -0.43 -6.53 -5.28
C LEU A 177 -0.19 -5.55 -6.42
N SER A 178 0.73 -5.90 -7.31
CA SER A 178 0.98 -5.14 -8.54
C SER A 178 1.02 -6.03 -9.78
N SER A 179 2.12 -6.73 -10.03
CA SER A 179 2.28 -7.58 -11.24
C SER A 179 1.37 -8.81 -11.25
N ALA A 180 1.03 -9.37 -10.11
CA ALA A 180 0.17 -10.55 -10.02
C ALA A 180 -1.27 -10.33 -10.54
N VAL A 181 -1.68 -9.09 -10.64
CA VAL A 181 -3.00 -8.69 -11.19
C VAL A 181 -2.87 -8.05 -12.56
N GLU A 182 -1.87 -8.48 -13.34
CA GLU A 182 -1.62 -8.01 -14.71
C GLU A 182 -1.60 -9.17 -15.70
N THR A 183 -1.98 -8.86 -16.94
CA THR A 183 -1.77 -9.68 -18.14
C THR A 183 -1.07 -8.79 -19.17
N ASP A 184 0.05 -9.24 -19.72
CA ASP A 184 0.87 -8.50 -20.69
C ASP A 184 1.24 -7.07 -20.23
N GLY A 185 1.50 -6.93 -18.93
CA GLY A 185 1.92 -5.67 -18.32
C GLY A 185 0.81 -4.65 -18.08
N LYS A 186 -0.46 -4.99 -18.32
CA LYS A 186 -1.65 -4.18 -18.05
C LYS A 186 -2.47 -4.80 -16.95
N LYS A 187 -3.19 -3.98 -16.18
CA LYS A 187 -4.10 -4.47 -15.15
C LYS A 187 -5.18 -5.34 -15.79
N ASP A 188 -5.42 -6.48 -15.16
CA ASP A 188 -6.39 -7.49 -15.60
C ASP A 188 -7.59 -7.49 -14.63
N ARG A 189 -8.77 -7.23 -15.18
CA ARG A 189 -10.02 -7.12 -14.41
C ARG A 189 -10.29 -8.38 -13.59
N GLU A 190 -10.22 -9.56 -14.22
CA GLU A 190 -10.57 -10.82 -13.55
C GLU A 190 -9.57 -11.15 -12.44
N LYS A 191 -8.28 -10.91 -12.67
CA LYS A 191 -7.23 -11.11 -11.67
C LYS A 191 -7.41 -10.17 -10.47
N ILE A 192 -7.79 -8.91 -10.70
CA ILE A 192 -8.08 -7.95 -9.63
C ILE A 192 -9.28 -8.43 -8.80
N LEU A 193 -10.38 -8.79 -9.46
CA LEU A 193 -11.58 -9.30 -8.78
C LEU A 193 -11.28 -10.56 -7.97
N GLN A 194 -10.54 -11.51 -8.55
CA GLN A 194 -10.15 -12.73 -7.89
C GLN A 194 -9.27 -12.46 -6.65
N ALA A 195 -8.27 -11.59 -6.78
CA ALA A 195 -7.37 -11.24 -5.68
C ALA A 195 -8.12 -10.60 -4.51
N VAL A 196 -8.98 -9.61 -4.80
CA VAL A 196 -9.81 -8.98 -3.77
C VAL A 196 -10.73 -10.00 -3.09
N LYS A 197 -11.38 -10.88 -3.87
CA LYS A 197 -12.23 -11.95 -3.36
C LYS A 197 -11.44 -12.92 -2.46
N THR A 198 -10.23 -13.33 -2.86
CA THR A 198 -9.37 -14.22 -2.09
C THR A 198 -9.06 -13.62 -0.71
N VAL A 199 -8.66 -12.35 -0.64
CA VAL A 199 -8.36 -11.67 0.63
C VAL A 199 -9.64 -11.49 1.48
N ARG A 200 -10.76 -11.15 0.87
CA ARG A 200 -12.04 -10.92 1.59
C ARG A 200 -12.63 -12.22 2.17
N ASN A 201 -12.51 -13.33 1.45
CA ASN A 201 -13.05 -14.63 1.85
C ASN A 201 -12.12 -15.38 2.81
N PHE A 202 -10.90 -14.90 3.03
CA PHE A 202 -10.02 -15.54 4.00
C PHE A 202 -10.62 -15.42 5.40
N GLU A 203 -11.19 -16.51 5.90
CA GLU A 203 -11.64 -16.63 7.28
C GLU A 203 -10.39 -16.63 8.18
N SER A 204 -10.22 -15.56 8.92
CA SER A 204 -9.16 -15.51 9.93
C SER A 204 -9.42 -16.60 10.97
N SER A 205 -8.63 -17.67 10.95
CA SER A 205 -8.60 -18.65 12.03
C SER A 205 -8.51 -17.90 13.37
N LYS A 206 -9.13 -18.42 14.44
CA LYS A 206 -9.29 -17.82 15.79
C LYS A 206 -8.03 -17.20 16.42
N HIS A 207 -6.87 -17.36 15.81
CA HIS A 207 -5.58 -16.79 16.23
C HIS A 207 -5.45 -15.29 15.92
N PHE A 208 -6.19 -14.75 14.96
CA PHE A 208 -6.17 -13.34 14.54
C PHE A 208 -6.70 -12.39 15.63
N LEU A 209 -7.41 -12.90 16.62
CA LEU A 209 -8.07 -12.10 17.67
C LEU A 209 -7.15 -11.65 18.82
N LYS A 210 -5.91 -12.12 18.92
CA LYS A 210 -5.03 -11.78 20.05
C LYS A 210 -4.36 -10.40 20.00
N ASN A 211 -4.33 -9.73 18.84
CA ASN A 211 -3.68 -8.41 18.70
C ASN A 211 -4.68 -7.24 18.66
N LYS A 212 -5.70 -7.25 19.50
CA LYS A 212 -6.78 -6.24 19.54
C LYS A 212 -6.33 -4.77 19.65
N ARG A 213 -5.20 -4.47 20.29
CA ARG A 213 -4.73 -3.08 20.50
C ARG A 213 -4.25 -2.40 19.23
N VAL A 214 -3.48 -3.10 18.40
CA VAL A 214 -2.90 -2.56 17.16
C VAL A 214 -3.99 -2.39 16.10
N TYR A 215 -4.89 -3.37 15.97
CA TYR A 215 -6.04 -3.28 15.05
C TYR A 215 -7.02 -2.16 15.43
N LYS A 216 -7.21 -1.88 16.72
CA LYS A 216 -8.09 -0.78 17.18
C LYS A 216 -7.57 0.57 16.71
N TRP A 217 -6.28 0.85 16.92
CA TRP A 217 -5.65 2.11 16.50
C TRP A 217 -5.72 2.31 14.97
N MET A 218 -5.43 1.27 14.18
CA MET A 218 -5.43 1.38 12.71
C MET A 218 -6.84 1.48 12.11
N ASN A 219 -7.84 0.89 12.74
CA ASN A 219 -9.23 1.10 12.35
C ASN A 219 -9.70 2.52 12.68
N GLU A 220 -9.25 3.10 13.79
CA GLU A 220 -9.48 4.51 14.14
C GLU A 220 -8.78 5.44 13.14
N PHE A 221 -7.54 5.10 12.75
CA PHE A 221 -6.77 5.79 11.74
C PHE A 221 -7.45 5.79 10.35
N THR A 222 -7.95 4.63 9.91
CA THR A 222 -8.73 4.53 8.66
C THR A 222 -10.04 5.34 8.73
N LYS A 223 -10.69 5.41 9.90
CA LYS A 223 -11.86 6.27 10.12
C LYS A 223 -11.51 7.74 10.02
N THR A 224 -10.38 8.16 10.57
CA THR A 224 -9.91 9.56 10.52
C THR A 224 -9.65 10.01 9.07
N ILE A 225 -9.04 9.16 8.24
CA ILE A 225 -8.87 9.43 6.80
C ILE A 225 -10.24 9.61 6.12
N LYS A 226 -11.24 8.77 6.44
CA LYS A 226 -12.59 8.84 5.86
C LYS A 226 -13.38 10.07 6.31
N ILE A 227 -13.23 10.51 7.57
CA ILE A 227 -13.91 11.69 8.10
C ILE A 227 -13.37 12.94 7.42
N ARG A 228 -12.05 13.10 7.30
CA ARG A 228 -11.41 14.24 6.62
C ARG A 228 -11.81 14.35 5.14
N LYS A 229 -12.15 13.22 4.50
CA LYS A 229 -12.66 13.21 3.12
C LYS A 229 -14.09 13.74 3.01
N LYS A 230 -14.96 13.48 4.01
CA LYS A 230 -16.34 14.00 4.06
C LYS A 230 -16.39 15.51 4.33
N GLU A 231 -15.46 16.04 5.12
CA GLU A 231 -15.41 17.47 5.47
C GLU A 231 -14.88 18.36 4.33
N ARG A 232 -14.35 17.78 3.26
CA ARG A 232 -13.79 18.48 2.09
C ARG A 232 -14.65 18.36 0.81
N GLN A 233 -15.84 17.78 0.90
CA GLN A 233 -16.81 17.88 -0.20
C GLN A 233 -17.58 19.18 -0.05
N PRO A 234 -17.61 20.05 -1.10
CA PRO A 234 -18.34 21.31 -1.09
C PRO A 234 -19.84 21.12 -0.92
#